data_1bcea318fccdbf6a6b05ed0fc7405e1b
#
_entry.id   1bcea318fccdbf6a6b05ed0fc7405e1b
#
_cell.length_a   1.000
_cell.length_b   1.000
_cell.length_c   1.000
_cell.angle_alpha   90.00
_cell.angle_beta   90.00
_cell.angle_gamma   90.00
#
_symmetry.space_group_name_H-M   'P 1'
#
loop_
_entity.id
_entity.type
_entity.pdbx_description
1 polymer ?
#
loop_
_entity_poly.entity_id
_entity_poly.type
_entity_poly.pdbx_seq_one_letter_code
_entity_poly.pdbx_strand_id
1 'polypeptide(L)'
;LVCGTISWFGMHTAGLHAALAMVFIIPFMPVKSALHNFERKVAPAVDFGLFFFGFTAAGVEVSNISTLSLIIMLSLIIGKALGIFSMTALAVKLKYPLPEGMNLRDAAIIGIIGGIGLTVALFVCESAFVDPGLIAAAKMGALGSLLAALLALAVARIRKLKGKPVPVLECLENENE
;
A
#
# COMPACT_ATOMS: atom_id res chain seq x y z
N LEU A 1 -12.12 19.88 -0.78
CA LEU A 1 -10.94 20.42 -1.44
C LEU A 1 -10.32 21.57 -0.64
N VAL A 2 -11.07 22.65 -0.31
CA VAL A 2 -10.55 23.82 0.40
C VAL A 2 -9.86 23.43 1.72
N CYS A 3 -10.50 22.65 2.58
CA CYS A 3 -9.89 22.18 3.83
C CYS A 3 -8.61 21.36 3.60
N GLY A 4 -8.57 20.57 2.52
CA GLY A 4 -7.39 19.81 2.14
C GLY A 4 -6.21 20.67 1.75
N THR A 5 -6.44 21.71 0.95
CA THR A 5 -5.39 22.65 0.54
C THR A 5 -4.88 23.47 1.72
N ILE A 6 -5.76 23.92 2.63
CA ILE A 6 -5.36 24.63 3.84
C ILE A 6 -4.51 23.73 4.76
N SER A 7 -4.93 22.49 4.99
CA SER A 7 -4.19 21.52 5.79
C SER A 7 -2.82 21.21 5.15
N TRP A 8 -2.78 21.03 3.83
CA TRP A 8 -1.54 20.81 3.10
C TRP A 8 -0.55 21.98 3.27
N PHE A 9 -1.04 23.20 3.10
CA PHE A 9 -0.22 24.40 3.27
C PHE A 9 0.26 24.56 4.72
N GLY A 10 -0.62 24.32 5.69
CA GLY A 10 -0.27 24.37 7.11
C GLY A 10 0.80 23.33 7.50
N MET A 11 0.69 22.11 7.01
CA MET A 11 1.68 21.04 7.25
C MET A 11 3.02 21.38 6.60
N HIS A 12 2.98 21.88 5.37
CA HIS A 12 4.19 22.29 4.65
C HIS A 12 4.93 23.42 5.37
N THR A 13 4.23 24.45 5.85
CA THR A 13 4.83 25.57 6.61
C THR A 13 5.33 25.15 7.98
N ALA A 14 4.71 24.14 8.59
CA ALA A 14 5.15 23.57 9.88
C ALA A 14 6.37 22.62 9.74
N GLY A 15 6.92 22.43 8.53
CA GLY A 15 8.03 21.49 8.29
C GLY A 15 7.64 20.02 8.43
N LEU A 16 6.34 19.73 8.50
CA LEU A 16 5.82 18.38 8.54
C LEU A 16 5.57 17.88 7.11
N HIS A 17 5.58 16.55 6.96
CA HIS A 17 5.42 15.97 5.63
C HIS A 17 4.02 16.23 5.07
N ALA A 18 3.94 16.90 3.94
CA ALA A 18 2.68 17.32 3.30
C ALA A 18 1.74 16.14 2.94
N ALA A 19 2.30 14.93 2.78
CA ALA A 19 1.52 13.70 2.56
C ALA A 19 0.58 13.37 3.73
N LEU A 20 0.87 13.84 4.94
CA LEU A 20 0.04 13.62 6.13
C LEU A 20 -1.14 14.60 6.24
N ALA A 21 -1.24 15.58 5.35
CA ALA A 21 -2.26 16.63 5.44
C ALA A 21 -3.69 16.11 5.48
N MET A 22 -3.96 15.00 4.80
CA MET A 22 -5.31 14.41 4.75
C MET A 22 -5.66 13.58 5.99
N VAL A 23 -4.67 13.12 6.76
CA VAL A 23 -4.91 12.27 7.95
C VAL A 23 -5.81 12.96 8.97
N PHE A 24 -5.64 14.27 9.16
CA PHE A 24 -6.44 15.06 10.10
C PHE A 24 -7.85 15.36 9.58
N ILE A 25 -8.08 15.30 8.28
CA ILE A 25 -9.36 15.64 7.63
C ILE A 25 -10.25 14.42 7.48
N ILE A 26 -9.66 13.24 7.24
CA ILE A 26 -10.39 11.98 7.01
C ILE A 26 -11.44 11.69 8.10
N PRO A 27 -11.17 11.84 9.41
CA PRO A 27 -12.17 11.57 10.45
C PRO A 27 -13.41 12.47 10.39
N PHE A 28 -13.29 13.65 9.77
CA PHE A 28 -14.38 14.61 9.64
C PHE A 28 -15.12 14.51 8.29
N MET A 29 -14.67 13.63 7.41
CA MET A 29 -15.35 13.43 6.13
C MET A 29 -16.61 12.58 6.30
N PRO A 30 -17.76 13.03 5.75
CA PRO A 30 -18.96 12.22 5.73
C PRO A 30 -18.74 10.99 4.83
N VAL A 31 -18.92 9.80 5.39
CA VAL A 31 -18.86 8.53 4.66
C VAL A 31 -20.17 8.36 3.88
N LYS A 32 -20.31 9.00 2.72
CA LYS A 32 -21.49 8.90 1.88
C LYS A 32 -21.14 8.93 0.39
N SER A 33 -22.11 8.64 -0.46
CA SER A 33 -22.04 8.55 -1.91
C SER A 33 -21.25 9.66 -2.61
N ALA A 34 -21.24 10.87 -2.05
CA ALA A 34 -20.45 11.99 -2.56
C ALA A 34 -18.93 11.73 -2.53
N LEU A 35 -18.42 11.04 -1.51
CA LEU A 35 -17.02 10.70 -1.40
C LEU A 35 -16.64 9.63 -2.43
N HIS A 36 -17.47 8.62 -2.59
CA HIS A 36 -17.27 7.56 -3.58
C HIS A 36 -17.29 8.10 -5.03
N ASN A 37 -18.22 9.00 -5.33
CA ASN A 37 -18.28 9.66 -6.64
C ASN A 37 -17.05 10.56 -6.90
N PHE A 38 -16.55 11.22 -5.87
CA PHE A 38 -15.32 12.02 -5.96
C PHE A 38 -14.10 11.11 -6.22
N GLU A 39 -13.95 10.04 -5.44
CA GLU A 39 -12.89 9.05 -5.59
C GLU A 39 -12.86 8.49 -7.02
N ARG A 40 -14.00 8.04 -7.53
CA ARG A 40 -14.12 7.50 -8.89
C ARG A 40 -13.74 8.50 -9.99
N LYS A 41 -14.01 9.79 -9.78
CA LYS A 41 -13.65 10.84 -10.75
C LYS A 41 -12.17 11.20 -10.70
N VAL A 42 -11.54 11.11 -9.53
CA VAL A 42 -10.14 11.52 -9.33
C VAL A 42 -9.19 10.34 -9.53
N ALA A 43 -9.66 9.09 -9.37
CA ALA A 43 -8.85 7.89 -9.51
C ALA A 43 -7.98 7.86 -10.79
N PRO A 44 -8.48 8.16 -12.01
CA PRO A 44 -7.65 8.12 -13.21
C PRO A 44 -6.49 9.13 -13.18
N ALA A 45 -6.72 10.32 -12.59
CA ALA A 45 -5.67 11.33 -12.45
C ALA A 45 -4.62 10.92 -11.40
N VAL A 46 -5.07 10.27 -10.32
CA VAL A 46 -4.18 9.73 -9.29
C VAL A 46 -3.36 8.58 -9.84
N ASP A 47 -3.97 7.65 -10.57
CA ASP A 47 -3.27 6.51 -11.19
C ASP A 47 -2.21 6.98 -12.18
N PHE A 48 -2.53 7.98 -12.98
CA PHE A 48 -1.57 8.61 -13.89
C PHE A 48 -0.41 9.27 -13.12
N GLY A 49 -0.72 10.02 -12.06
CA GLY A 49 0.30 10.62 -11.19
C GLY A 49 1.19 9.58 -10.51
N LEU A 50 0.61 8.49 -10.01
CA LEU A 50 1.33 7.38 -9.40
C LEU A 50 2.23 6.65 -10.40
N PHE A 51 1.79 6.50 -11.66
CA PHE A 51 2.63 5.93 -12.72
C PHE A 51 3.89 6.79 -12.94
N PHE A 52 3.74 8.10 -13.10
CA PHE A 52 4.87 9.01 -13.28
C PHE A 52 5.77 9.07 -12.04
N PHE A 53 5.18 9.10 -10.85
CA PHE A 53 5.94 9.02 -9.61
C PHE A 53 6.76 7.73 -9.54
N GLY A 54 6.14 6.59 -9.83
CA GLY A 54 6.84 5.30 -9.86
C GLY A 54 7.97 5.28 -10.88
N PHE A 55 7.73 5.83 -12.07
CA PHE A 55 8.72 5.90 -13.15
C PHE A 55 9.92 6.79 -12.78
N THR A 56 9.68 7.98 -12.22
CA THR A 56 10.75 8.90 -11.81
C THR A 56 11.48 8.44 -10.56
N ALA A 57 10.76 7.94 -9.57
CA ALA A 57 11.33 7.49 -8.30
C ALA A 57 12.09 6.15 -8.42
N ALA A 58 11.69 5.30 -9.37
CA ALA A 58 12.36 4.02 -9.64
C ALA A 58 13.62 4.14 -10.51
N GLY A 59 13.92 5.32 -11.03
CA GLY A 59 15.11 5.59 -11.85
C GLY A 59 16.40 5.47 -11.03
N VAL A 60 16.89 4.25 -10.81
CA VAL A 60 18.13 3.95 -10.10
C VAL A 60 19.02 3.06 -10.94
N GLU A 61 20.34 3.25 -10.81
CA GLU A 61 21.31 2.35 -11.43
C GLU A 61 21.23 0.97 -10.78
N VAL A 62 21.04 -0.07 -11.61
CA VAL A 62 20.94 -1.47 -11.19
C VAL A 62 22.23 -1.98 -10.53
N SER A 63 23.34 -1.30 -10.70
CA SER A 63 24.65 -1.63 -10.11
C SER A 63 24.71 -1.45 -8.57
N ASN A 64 23.79 -0.73 -7.98
CA ASN A 64 23.80 -0.39 -6.55
C ASN A 64 23.12 -1.44 -5.64
N ILE A 65 23.16 -2.70 -6.01
CA ILE A 65 22.69 -3.79 -5.13
C ILE A 65 23.68 -3.98 -4.01
N SER A 66 23.25 -3.71 -2.78
CA SER A 66 24.07 -3.83 -1.57
C SER A 66 23.34 -4.64 -0.51
N THR A 67 24.04 -4.92 0.59
CA THR A 67 23.44 -5.56 1.77
C THR A 67 22.21 -4.77 2.27
N LEU A 68 22.24 -3.43 2.17
CA LEU A 68 21.10 -2.57 2.52
C LEU A 68 19.89 -2.87 1.65
N SER A 69 20.09 -3.06 0.34
CA SER A 69 18.98 -3.42 -0.59
C SER A 69 18.30 -4.73 -0.17
N LEU A 70 19.08 -5.74 0.21
CA LEU A 70 18.55 -7.03 0.68
C LEU A 70 17.80 -6.89 2.00
N ILE A 71 18.34 -6.13 2.94
CA ILE A 71 17.68 -5.89 4.23
C ILE A 71 16.33 -5.22 4.03
N ILE A 72 16.25 -4.18 3.21
CA ILE A 72 15.02 -3.46 2.94
C ILE A 72 14.01 -4.36 2.22
N MET A 73 14.44 -5.09 1.20
CA MET A 73 13.58 -6.03 0.48
C MET A 73 12.99 -7.09 1.42
N LEU A 74 13.82 -7.73 2.24
CA LEU A 74 13.36 -8.75 3.19
C LEU A 74 12.47 -8.16 4.26
N SER A 75 12.78 -6.96 4.78
CA SER A 75 11.95 -6.27 5.76
C SER A 75 10.57 -5.93 5.20
N LEU A 76 10.47 -5.53 3.93
CA LEU A 76 9.19 -5.26 3.29
C LEU A 76 8.38 -6.54 3.08
N ILE A 77 8.99 -7.59 2.56
CA ILE A 77 8.29 -8.84 2.26
C ILE A 77 7.89 -9.57 3.55
N ILE A 78 8.86 -9.80 4.44
CA ILE A 78 8.64 -10.59 5.66
C ILE A 78 7.95 -9.76 6.73
N GLY A 79 8.43 -8.53 6.98
CA GLY A 79 7.92 -7.67 8.04
C GLY A 79 6.44 -7.31 7.83
N LYS A 80 6.05 -6.91 6.61
CA LYS A 80 4.64 -6.63 6.31
C LYS A 80 3.79 -7.88 6.32
N ALA A 81 4.26 -8.99 5.73
CA ALA A 81 3.49 -10.23 5.73
C ALA A 81 3.22 -10.73 7.16
N LEU A 82 4.24 -10.74 8.01
CA LEU A 82 4.10 -11.12 9.42
C LEU A 82 3.27 -10.11 10.20
N GLY A 83 3.45 -8.81 9.97
CA GLY A 83 2.69 -7.76 10.64
C GLY A 83 1.19 -7.87 10.34
N ILE A 84 0.81 -7.96 9.07
CA ILE A 84 -0.59 -8.10 8.65
C ILE A 84 -1.18 -9.40 9.19
N PHE A 85 -0.46 -10.52 9.06
CA PHE A 85 -0.94 -11.81 9.55
C PHE A 85 -1.13 -11.81 11.07
N SER A 86 -0.15 -11.34 11.84
CA SER A 86 -0.18 -11.34 13.30
C SER A 86 -1.28 -10.43 13.83
N MET A 87 -1.47 -9.24 13.26
CA MET A 87 -2.55 -8.33 13.67
C MET A 87 -3.92 -8.86 13.30
N THR A 88 -4.08 -9.50 12.15
CA THR A 88 -5.33 -10.16 11.77
C THR A 88 -5.63 -11.33 12.71
N ALA A 89 -4.63 -12.16 13.03
CA ALA A 89 -4.79 -13.26 13.98
C ALA A 89 -5.15 -12.76 15.39
N LEU A 90 -4.55 -11.66 15.82
CA LEU A 90 -4.87 -11.01 17.09
C LEU A 90 -6.32 -10.49 17.10
N ALA A 91 -6.77 -9.84 16.02
CA ALA A 91 -8.14 -9.36 15.89
C ALA A 91 -9.15 -10.53 16.02
N VAL A 92 -8.89 -11.64 15.33
CA VAL A 92 -9.73 -12.85 15.44
C VAL A 92 -9.75 -13.39 16.88
N LYS A 93 -8.59 -13.41 17.55
CA LYS A 93 -8.50 -13.83 18.96
C LYS A 93 -9.28 -12.89 19.89
N LEU A 94 -9.38 -11.62 19.56
CA LEU A 94 -10.19 -10.62 20.28
C LEU A 94 -11.68 -10.68 19.89
N LYS A 95 -12.12 -11.74 19.21
CA LYS A 95 -13.51 -11.99 18.80
C LYS A 95 -14.04 -11.05 17.71
N TYR A 96 -13.16 -10.38 16.96
CA TYR A 96 -13.56 -9.70 15.73
C TYR A 96 -13.60 -10.74 14.60
N PRO A 97 -14.78 -11.08 14.04
CA PRO A 97 -14.88 -12.09 13.00
C PRO A 97 -14.22 -11.62 11.71
N LEU A 98 -13.63 -12.57 10.98
CA LEU A 98 -13.21 -12.31 9.60
C LEU A 98 -14.45 -12.12 8.71
N PRO A 99 -14.33 -11.40 7.59
CA PRO A 99 -15.37 -11.32 6.58
C PRO A 99 -15.83 -12.71 6.12
N GLU A 100 -17.10 -12.83 5.72
CA GLU A 100 -17.67 -14.10 5.30
C GLU A 100 -16.87 -14.73 4.15
N GLY A 101 -16.56 -16.01 4.32
CA GLY A 101 -15.77 -16.78 3.34
C GLY A 101 -14.26 -16.64 3.45
N MET A 102 -13.74 -15.83 4.37
CA MET A 102 -12.30 -15.59 4.55
C MET A 102 -11.74 -16.41 5.71
N ASN A 103 -10.58 -17.03 5.49
CA ASN A 103 -9.86 -17.79 6.50
C ASN A 103 -8.54 -17.10 6.89
N LEU A 104 -7.98 -17.46 8.05
CA LEU A 104 -6.64 -16.99 8.46
C LEU A 104 -5.54 -17.28 7.41
N ARG A 105 -5.72 -18.32 6.60
CA ARG A 105 -4.79 -18.65 5.50
C ARG A 105 -4.85 -17.63 4.38
N ASP A 106 -6.02 -17.08 4.12
CA ASP A 106 -6.22 -16.03 3.10
C ASP A 106 -5.61 -14.72 3.60
N ALA A 107 -5.70 -14.45 4.90
CA ALA A 107 -5.02 -13.33 5.54
C ALA A 107 -3.49 -13.40 5.38
N ALA A 108 -2.89 -14.60 5.40
CA ALA A 108 -1.46 -14.76 5.13
C ALA A 108 -1.11 -14.38 3.69
N ILE A 109 -1.95 -14.74 2.71
CA ILE A 109 -1.72 -14.39 1.29
C ILE A 109 -1.89 -12.88 1.09
N ILE A 110 -2.91 -12.29 1.71
CA ILE A 110 -3.10 -10.83 1.72
C ILE A 110 -1.88 -10.14 2.34
N GLY A 111 -1.31 -10.72 3.41
CA GLY A 111 -0.08 -10.25 4.02
C GLY A 111 1.11 -10.23 3.05
N ILE A 112 1.27 -11.29 2.24
CA ILE A 112 2.33 -11.36 1.23
C ILE A 112 2.10 -10.32 0.12
N ILE A 113 0.86 -10.17 -0.36
CA ILE A 113 0.50 -9.13 -1.34
C ILE A 113 0.75 -7.74 -0.76
N GLY A 114 0.39 -7.52 0.50
CA GLY A 114 0.67 -6.28 1.24
C GLY A 114 2.17 -6.00 1.41
N GLY A 115 3.03 -7.02 1.27
CA GLY A 115 4.49 -6.88 1.23
C GLY A 115 5.00 -6.05 0.06
N ILE A 116 4.20 -5.88 -1.01
CA ILE A 116 4.50 -4.97 -2.10
C ILE A 116 4.41 -3.54 -1.56
N GLY A 117 5.55 -2.91 -1.37
CA GLY A 117 5.63 -1.61 -0.70
C GLY A 117 6.29 -0.53 -1.54
N LEU A 118 6.08 -0.52 -2.86
CA LEU A 118 6.86 0.29 -3.78
C LEU A 118 6.75 1.79 -3.50
N THR A 119 5.54 2.36 -3.56
CA THR A 119 5.35 3.82 -3.52
C THR A 119 5.80 4.45 -2.20
N VAL A 120 5.32 3.92 -1.08
CA VAL A 120 5.67 4.44 0.26
C VAL A 120 7.14 4.18 0.58
N ALA A 121 7.67 3.00 0.19
CA ALA A 121 9.07 2.68 0.45
C ALA A 121 10.02 3.59 -0.34
N LEU A 122 9.74 3.88 -1.62
CA LEU A 122 10.54 4.82 -2.41
C LEU A 122 10.57 6.21 -1.79
N PHE A 123 9.41 6.68 -1.34
CA PHE A 123 9.27 7.95 -0.66
C PHE A 123 10.04 7.99 0.68
N VAL A 124 9.92 6.93 1.49
CA VAL A 124 10.65 6.83 2.77
C VAL A 124 12.15 6.77 2.55
N CYS A 125 12.64 6.09 1.51
CA CYS A 125 14.05 6.04 1.17
C CYS A 125 14.64 7.44 0.92
N GLU A 126 13.91 8.31 0.22
CA GLU A 126 14.35 9.69 -0.04
C GLU A 126 14.34 10.56 1.22
N SER A 127 13.46 10.28 2.15
CA SER A 127 13.34 11.03 3.41
C SER A 127 14.27 10.54 4.51
N ALA A 128 14.63 9.26 4.50
CA ALA A 128 15.41 8.61 5.56
C ALA A 128 16.92 8.72 5.37
N PHE A 129 17.38 8.82 4.14
CA PHE A 129 18.80 8.84 3.82
C PHE A 129 19.21 10.17 3.16
N VAL A 130 20.40 10.64 3.46
CA VAL A 130 20.99 11.86 2.86
C VAL A 130 22.01 11.48 1.79
N ASP A 131 22.69 10.35 1.96
CA ASP A 131 23.70 9.86 1.01
C ASP A 131 23.04 9.28 -0.24
N PRO A 132 23.35 9.82 -1.46
CA PRO A 132 22.81 9.31 -2.70
C PRO A 132 23.02 7.82 -2.94
N GLY A 133 24.16 7.27 -2.51
CA GLY A 133 24.47 5.85 -2.62
C GLY A 133 23.54 4.98 -1.77
N LEU A 134 23.26 5.41 -0.54
CA LEU A 134 22.31 4.71 0.35
C LEU A 134 20.88 4.83 -0.16
N ILE A 135 20.49 5.99 -0.71
CA ILE A 135 19.17 6.19 -1.32
C ILE A 135 19.00 5.24 -2.51
N ALA A 136 19.99 5.14 -3.39
CA ALA A 136 19.94 4.24 -4.54
C ALA A 136 19.83 2.77 -4.11
N ALA A 137 20.62 2.35 -3.14
CA ALA A 137 20.59 1.00 -2.59
C ALA A 137 19.24 0.69 -1.91
N ALA A 138 18.67 1.64 -1.18
CA ALA A 138 17.38 1.50 -0.53
C ALA A 138 16.23 1.41 -1.54
N LYS A 139 16.25 2.21 -2.59
CA LYS A 139 15.29 2.16 -3.72
C LYS A 139 15.35 0.82 -4.45
N MET A 140 16.55 0.26 -4.66
CA MET A 140 16.71 -1.08 -5.23
C MET A 140 16.08 -2.15 -4.35
N GLY A 141 16.20 -2.04 -3.03
CA GLY A 141 15.51 -2.93 -2.08
C GLY A 141 13.98 -2.81 -2.18
N ALA A 142 13.47 -1.58 -2.30
CA ALA A 142 12.04 -1.34 -2.48
C ALA A 142 11.51 -1.92 -3.80
N LEU A 143 12.25 -1.76 -4.91
CA LEU A 143 11.94 -2.40 -6.20
C LEU A 143 11.95 -3.93 -6.09
N GLY A 144 12.92 -4.49 -5.34
CA GLY A 144 12.99 -5.92 -5.06
C GLY A 144 11.74 -6.48 -4.36
N SER A 145 10.99 -5.62 -3.63
CA SER A 145 9.74 -6.05 -2.99
C SER A 145 8.65 -6.47 -3.99
N LEU A 146 8.76 -6.12 -5.28
CA LEU A 146 7.87 -6.62 -6.33
C LEU A 146 7.95 -8.15 -6.48
N LEU A 147 9.05 -8.79 -6.05
CA LEU A 147 9.12 -10.24 -5.97
C LEU A 147 8.07 -10.84 -5.05
N ALA A 148 7.55 -10.06 -4.08
CA ALA A 148 6.42 -10.48 -3.24
C ALA A 148 5.18 -10.81 -4.07
N ALA A 149 4.94 -10.10 -5.17
CA ALA A 149 3.82 -10.38 -6.08
C ALA A 149 3.97 -11.77 -6.72
N LEU A 150 5.18 -12.11 -7.17
CA LEU A 150 5.47 -13.43 -7.75
C LEU A 150 5.33 -14.54 -6.70
N LEU A 151 5.79 -14.30 -5.47
CA LEU A 151 5.62 -15.22 -4.35
C LEU A 151 4.14 -15.41 -4.01
N ALA A 152 3.35 -14.33 -3.95
CA ALA A 152 1.92 -14.41 -3.70
C ALA A 152 1.20 -15.22 -4.78
N LEU A 153 1.50 -14.98 -6.06
CA LEU A 153 0.94 -15.74 -7.18
C LEU A 153 1.32 -17.21 -7.13
N ALA A 154 2.58 -17.52 -6.81
CA ALA A 154 3.05 -18.90 -6.68
C ALA A 154 2.30 -19.61 -5.54
N VAL A 155 2.20 -18.99 -4.37
CA VAL A 155 1.47 -19.54 -3.21
C VAL A 155 -0.01 -19.73 -3.53
N ALA A 156 -0.65 -18.75 -4.19
CA ALA A 156 -2.04 -18.82 -4.59
C ALA A 156 -2.29 -19.98 -5.59
N ARG A 157 -1.40 -20.16 -6.57
CA ARG A 157 -1.48 -21.28 -7.53
C ARG A 157 -1.28 -22.64 -6.88
N ILE A 158 -0.28 -22.79 -6.03
CA ILE A 158 0.01 -24.06 -5.33
C ILE A 158 -1.19 -24.46 -4.47
N ARG A 159 -1.84 -23.50 -3.83
CA ARG A 159 -2.97 -23.75 -2.94
C ARG A 159 -4.30 -23.92 -3.64
N LYS A 160 -4.36 -23.80 -4.99
CA LYS A 160 -5.61 -23.87 -5.76
C LYS A 160 -6.74 -23.11 -5.07
N LEU A 161 -6.47 -21.85 -4.70
CA LEU A 161 -7.49 -21.02 -4.12
C LEU A 161 -8.58 -20.83 -5.17
N LYS A 162 -9.64 -21.63 -5.05
CA LYS A 162 -10.89 -21.36 -5.74
C LYS A 162 -11.45 -20.08 -5.13
N GLY A 163 -11.16 -18.94 -5.75
CA GLY A 163 -11.85 -17.72 -5.44
C GLY A 163 -13.34 -17.99 -5.66
N LYS A 164 -14.11 -18.07 -4.58
CA LYS A 164 -15.53 -17.79 -4.71
C LYS A 164 -15.59 -16.34 -5.20
N PRO A 165 -16.34 -16.05 -6.27
CA PRO A 165 -16.52 -14.66 -6.67
C PRO A 165 -17.00 -13.89 -5.45
N VAL A 166 -16.24 -12.87 -5.07
CA VAL A 166 -16.66 -11.98 -4.00
C VAL A 166 -17.89 -11.26 -4.54
N PRO A 167 -19.03 -11.25 -3.84
CA PRO A 167 -20.26 -10.62 -4.32
C PRO A 167 -20.18 -9.08 -4.32
N VAL A 168 -18.99 -8.52 -4.47
CA VAL A 168 -18.77 -7.08 -4.57
C VAL A 168 -19.44 -6.51 -5.83
N LEU A 169 -19.54 -7.30 -6.90
CA LEU A 169 -20.22 -6.90 -8.12
C LEU A 169 -21.74 -6.89 -7.96
N GLU A 170 -22.32 -7.80 -7.17
CA GLU A 170 -23.76 -7.80 -6.88
C GLU A 170 -24.20 -6.63 -6.01
N CYS A 171 -23.34 -6.16 -5.09
CA CYS A 171 -23.65 -4.96 -4.30
C CYS A 171 -23.63 -3.68 -5.15
N LEU A 172 -22.81 -3.64 -6.20
CA LEU A 172 -22.72 -2.46 -7.09
C LEU A 172 -23.85 -2.43 -8.13
N GLU A 173 -24.45 -3.58 -8.45
CA GLU A 173 -25.55 -3.68 -9.41
C GLU A 173 -26.90 -3.33 -8.76
N ASN A 174 -27.08 -3.68 -7.49
CA ASN A 174 -28.27 -3.32 -6.71
C ASN A 174 -28.33 -1.86 -6.22
N GLU A 175 -27.24 -1.10 -6.29
CA GLU A 175 -27.23 0.34 -5.96
C GLU A 175 -27.58 1.23 -7.18
N ASN A 176 -27.81 0.64 -8.36
CA ASN A 176 -28.15 1.37 -9.57
C ASN A 176 -29.65 1.21 -9.97
N GLU A 177 -30.46 0.52 -9.15
CA GLU A 177 -31.93 0.52 -9.25
C GLU A 177 -32.56 1.44 -8.18
#